data_664d0e6c1b27f97e0b32e390e635dbce
#
_entry.id   664d0e6c1b27f97e0b32e390e635dbce
#
_cell.length_a   1.000
_cell.length_b   1.000
_cell.length_c   1.000
_cell.angle_alpha   90.00
_cell.angle_beta   90.00
_cell.angle_gamma   90.00
#
_symmetry.space_group_name_H-M   'P 1'
#
loop_
_entity.id
_entity.type
_entity.pdbx_description
1 polymer ?
#
loop_
_entity_poly.entity_id
_entity_poly.type
_entity_poly.pdbx_seq_one_letter_code
_entity_poly.pdbx_strand_id
1 'polypeptide(L)'
;VLRHFLPSMVARRQGVIVNISSGWGRSTSPEVAPYCATKWAIEGLTQALAQELPAGMAAVPLNPGIIHTQMLESCFGPEAASYPSPQEWAERAIPLLLRLGPKHNGRPMSVGVGE
;
A
#
# COMPACT_ATOMS: atom_id res chain seq x y z
N VAL A 1 1.59 -13.67 6.35
CA VAL A 1 0.53 -12.90 7.04
C VAL A 1 -0.84 -13.29 6.51
N LEU A 2 -1.07 -13.18 5.19
CA LEU A 2 -2.39 -13.52 4.61
C LEU A 2 -2.82 -14.94 4.94
N ARG A 3 -1.91 -15.89 4.90
CA ARG A 3 -2.21 -17.30 5.16
C ARG A 3 -2.87 -17.52 6.52
N HIS A 4 -2.47 -16.74 7.52
CA HIS A 4 -2.96 -16.92 8.88
C HIS A 4 -4.22 -16.10 9.20
N PHE A 5 -4.36 -14.92 8.61
CA PHE A 5 -5.45 -14.01 8.92
C PHE A 5 -6.62 -14.08 7.95
N LEU A 6 -6.32 -14.32 6.67
CA LEU A 6 -7.33 -14.27 5.62
C LEU A 6 -8.50 -15.26 5.83
N PRO A 7 -8.26 -16.54 6.19
CA PRO A 7 -9.36 -17.49 6.30
C PRO A 7 -10.48 -17.06 7.23
N SER A 8 -10.16 -16.53 8.41
CA SER A 8 -11.18 -16.08 9.34
C SER A 8 -11.92 -14.83 8.87
N MET A 9 -11.21 -13.94 8.17
CA MET A 9 -11.83 -12.75 7.58
C MET A 9 -12.79 -13.13 6.48
N VAL A 10 -12.42 -14.08 5.63
CA VAL A 10 -13.31 -14.58 4.56
C VAL A 10 -14.54 -15.25 5.15
N ALA A 11 -14.37 -16.04 6.21
CA ALA A 11 -15.50 -16.70 6.88
C ALA A 11 -16.50 -15.69 7.43
N ARG A 12 -16.01 -14.57 7.96
CA ARG A 12 -16.85 -13.48 8.46
C ARG A 12 -17.34 -12.52 7.36
N ARG A 13 -16.76 -12.61 6.17
CA ARG A 13 -17.01 -11.70 5.05
C ARG A 13 -16.82 -10.24 5.45
N GLN A 14 -15.79 -9.97 6.22
CA GLN A 14 -15.54 -8.67 6.78
C GLN A 14 -14.03 -8.43 6.92
N GLY A 15 -13.60 -7.25 6.54
CA GLY A 15 -12.22 -6.82 6.73
C GLY A 15 -11.63 -6.14 5.51
N VAL A 16 -10.57 -5.41 5.74
CA VAL A 16 -9.80 -4.72 4.71
C VAL A 16 -8.36 -5.19 4.79
N ILE A 17 -7.83 -5.59 3.66
CA ILE A 17 -6.42 -5.97 3.51
C ILE A 17 -5.74 -4.83 2.77
N VAL A 18 -4.70 -4.25 3.39
CA VAL A 18 -3.90 -3.21 2.76
C VAL A 18 -2.49 -3.76 2.57
N ASN A 19 -2.08 -3.89 1.33
CA ASN A 19 -0.71 -4.27 1.00
C ASN A 19 0.06 -3.03 0.59
N ILE A 20 1.20 -2.81 1.22
CA ILE A 20 2.00 -1.62 0.95
C ILE A 20 2.73 -1.79 -0.37
N SER A 21 2.42 -0.91 -1.30
CA SER A 21 3.03 -0.83 -2.61
C SER A 21 4.02 0.35 -2.66
N SER A 22 4.17 0.95 -3.81
CA SER A 22 5.05 2.08 -4.06
C SER A 22 4.66 2.71 -5.40
N GLY A 23 5.10 3.92 -5.64
CA GLY A 23 5.04 4.49 -6.99
C GLY A 23 5.77 3.60 -7.99
N TRP A 24 6.81 2.90 -7.56
CA TRP A 24 7.55 1.93 -8.38
C TRP A 24 6.86 0.56 -8.50
N GLY A 25 5.67 0.41 -7.99
CA GLY A 25 4.76 -0.69 -8.32
C GLY A 25 3.87 -0.36 -9.51
N ARG A 26 3.85 0.90 -9.93
CA ARG A 26 3.02 1.43 -11.01
C ARG A 26 3.82 2.14 -12.09
N SER A 27 5.12 2.28 -11.87
CA SER A 27 6.08 2.89 -12.79
C SER A 27 7.43 2.27 -12.56
N THR A 28 8.44 2.69 -13.30
CA THR A 28 9.80 2.16 -13.19
C THR A 28 10.82 3.28 -13.20
N SER A 29 12.04 2.95 -12.78
CA SER A 29 13.17 3.86 -12.83
C SER A 29 14.46 3.06 -13.00
N PRO A 30 15.52 3.66 -13.58
CA PRO A 30 16.81 2.96 -13.68
C PRO A 30 17.36 2.64 -12.28
N GLU A 31 18.15 1.59 -12.20
CA GLU A 31 18.92 1.16 -11.03
C GLU A 31 18.09 0.58 -9.86
N VAL A 32 16.76 0.47 -10.02
CA VAL A 32 15.87 -0.08 -8.98
C VAL A 32 15.03 -1.25 -9.48
N ALA A 33 15.53 -1.99 -10.48
CA ALA A 33 14.78 -3.08 -11.09
C ALA A 33 14.29 -4.15 -10.10
N PRO A 34 15.11 -4.65 -9.18
CA PRO A 34 14.62 -5.64 -8.21
C PRO A 34 13.50 -5.09 -7.32
N TYR A 35 13.62 -3.85 -6.87
CA TYR A 35 12.58 -3.21 -6.07
C TYR A 35 11.29 -3.03 -6.87
N CYS A 36 11.40 -2.53 -8.10
CA CYS A 36 10.25 -2.40 -8.99
C CYS A 36 9.55 -3.75 -9.19
N ALA A 37 10.31 -4.81 -9.43
CA ALA A 37 9.75 -6.14 -9.64
C ALA A 37 8.92 -6.60 -8.44
N THR A 38 9.42 -6.39 -7.21
CA THR A 38 8.69 -6.78 -6.00
C THR A 38 7.40 -5.96 -5.82
N LYS A 39 7.45 -4.67 -6.12
CA LYS A 39 6.28 -3.80 -5.95
C LYS A 39 5.24 -4.01 -7.05
N TRP A 40 5.65 -4.30 -8.28
CA TRP A 40 4.72 -4.71 -9.33
C TRP A 40 4.05 -6.03 -8.97
N ALA A 41 4.78 -6.95 -8.35
CA ALA A 41 4.21 -8.20 -7.85
C ALA A 41 3.14 -7.94 -6.78
N ILE A 42 3.39 -7.02 -5.85
CA ILE A 42 2.42 -6.65 -4.81
C ILE A 42 1.14 -6.06 -5.43
N GLU A 43 1.28 -5.20 -6.44
CA GLU A 43 0.11 -4.64 -7.14
C GLU A 43 -0.72 -5.75 -7.79
N GLY A 44 -0.07 -6.63 -8.53
CA GLY A 44 -0.76 -7.73 -9.20
C GLY A 44 -1.38 -8.73 -8.23
N LEU A 45 -0.64 -9.12 -7.20
CA LEU A 45 -1.13 -10.01 -6.15
C LEU A 45 -2.38 -9.44 -5.47
N THR A 46 -2.35 -8.17 -5.11
CA THR A 46 -3.44 -7.54 -4.38
C THR A 46 -4.69 -7.41 -5.25
N GLN A 47 -4.53 -7.05 -6.51
CA GLN A 47 -5.65 -6.95 -7.42
C GLN A 47 -6.27 -8.31 -7.76
N ALA A 48 -5.44 -9.34 -7.90
CA ALA A 48 -5.93 -10.70 -8.09
C ALA A 48 -6.70 -11.18 -6.86
N LEU A 49 -6.16 -10.93 -5.67
CA LEU A 49 -6.84 -11.26 -4.42
C LEU A 49 -8.20 -10.56 -4.33
N ALA A 50 -8.25 -9.29 -4.72
CA ALA A 50 -9.51 -8.53 -4.69
C ALA A 50 -10.62 -9.21 -5.49
N GLN A 51 -10.26 -9.85 -6.60
CA GLN A 51 -11.24 -10.56 -7.43
C GLN A 51 -11.77 -11.84 -6.81
N GLU A 52 -11.07 -12.38 -5.82
CA GLU A 52 -11.43 -13.63 -5.15
C GLU A 52 -12.13 -13.40 -3.81
N LEU A 53 -12.16 -12.17 -3.30
CA LEU A 53 -12.76 -11.88 -2.00
C LEU A 53 -14.29 -11.87 -2.07
N PRO A 54 -14.98 -12.31 -1.01
CA PRO A 54 -16.44 -12.20 -0.94
C PRO A 54 -16.86 -10.73 -0.78
N ALA A 55 -18.13 -10.46 -1.09
CA ALA A 55 -18.71 -9.15 -0.85
C ALA A 55 -18.58 -8.79 0.64
N GLY A 56 -18.31 -7.53 0.93
CA GLY A 56 -18.08 -7.05 2.29
C GLY A 56 -16.61 -6.90 2.65
N MET A 57 -15.72 -7.36 1.79
CA MET A 57 -14.27 -7.27 2.00
C MET A 57 -13.59 -6.39 0.93
N ALA A 58 -12.38 -5.98 1.23
CA ALA A 58 -11.56 -5.25 0.26
C ALA A 58 -10.09 -5.62 0.40
N ALA A 59 -9.39 -5.66 -0.73
CA ALA A 59 -7.94 -5.72 -0.79
C ALA A 59 -7.46 -4.52 -1.60
N VAL A 60 -6.57 -3.73 -1.01
CA VAL A 60 -6.15 -2.44 -1.56
C VAL A 60 -4.63 -2.37 -1.61
N PRO A 61 -4.03 -2.19 -2.80
CA PRO A 61 -2.61 -1.86 -2.87
C PRO A 61 -2.45 -0.37 -2.59
N LEU A 62 -1.70 -0.04 -1.55
CA LEU A 62 -1.51 1.33 -1.10
C LEU A 62 -0.10 1.82 -1.42
N ASN A 63 -0.02 2.90 -2.18
CA ASN A 63 1.23 3.64 -2.34
C ASN A 63 1.32 4.64 -1.17
N PRO A 64 2.27 4.44 -0.23
CA PRO A 64 2.38 5.32 0.93
C PRO A 64 3.01 6.67 0.58
N GLY A 65 3.59 6.81 -0.61
CA GLY A 65 4.42 7.96 -0.94
C GLY A 65 5.82 7.80 -0.37
N ILE A 66 6.60 8.87 -0.43
CA ILE A 66 7.97 8.87 0.07
C ILE A 66 7.95 9.43 1.48
N ILE A 67 8.56 8.70 2.41
CA ILE A 67 8.56 9.02 3.84
C ILE A 67 10.01 9.14 4.31
N HIS A 68 10.30 10.17 5.10
CA HIS A 68 11.62 10.36 5.68
C HIS A 68 11.90 9.28 6.72
N THR A 69 12.58 8.22 6.31
CA THR A 69 12.97 7.08 7.16
C THR A 69 14.48 6.90 7.09
N GLN A 70 15.00 6.08 8.01
CA GLN A 70 16.43 5.74 8.00
C GLN A 70 16.82 5.06 6.68
N MET A 71 15.94 4.22 6.15
CA MET A 71 16.19 3.56 4.87
C MET A 71 16.27 4.59 3.73
N LEU A 72 15.42 5.61 3.74
CA LEU A 72 15.44 6.66 2.74
C LEU A 72 16.73 7.48 2.83
N GLU A 73 17.18 7.79 4.04
CA GLU A 73 18.46 8.49 4.24
C GLU A 73 19.63 7.69 3.68
N SER A 74 19.59 6.36 3.83
CA SER A 74 20.64 5.49 3.28
C SER A 74 20.68 5.54 1.75
N CYS A 75 19.55 5.77 1.10
CA CYS A 75 19.45 5.80 -0.37
C CYS A 75 19.66 7.18 -0.96
N PHE A 76 19.13 8.23 -0.33
CA PHE A 76 19.09 9.58 -0.89
C PHE A 76 19.89 10.60 -0.08
N GLY A 77 20.47 10.22 1.06
CA GLY A 77 21.26 11.13 1.88
C GLY A 77 20.46 12.30 2.41
N PRO A 78 21.06 13.52 2.44
CA PRO A 78 20.40 14.69 3.02
C PRO A 78 19.07 15.09 2.38
N GLU A 79 18.85 14.70 1.13
CA GLU A 79 17.60 15.01 0.42
C GLU A 79 16.40 14.32 1.04
N ALA A 80 16.60 13.24 1.78
CA ALA A 80 15.55 12.52 2.47
C ALA A 80 14.79 13.43 3.46
N ALA A 81 15.44 14.43 4.04
CA ALA A 81 14.83 15.33 5.00
C ALA A 81 13.75 16.23 4.39
N SER A 82 13.70 16.36 3.05
CA SER A 82 12.65 17.13 2.39
C SER A 82 11.31 16.41 2.33
N TYR A 83 11.27 15.13 2.66
CA TYR A 83 10.06 14.34 2.66
C TYR A 83 9.43 14.29 4.06
N PRO A 84 8.11 14.02 4.15
CA PRO A 84 7.45 14.03 5.45
C PRO A 84 7.99 12.96 6.39
N SER A 85 8.03 13.29 7.67
CA SER A 85 8.36 12.34 8.74
C SER A 85 7.26 11.28 8.85
N PRO A 86 7.53 10.14 9.52
CA PRO A 86 6.48 9.17 9.81
C PRO A 86 5.27 9.77 10.52
N GLN A 87 5.48 10.71 11.43
CA GLN A 87 4.42 11.38 12.16
C GLN A 87 3.56 12.24 11.22
N GLU A 88 4.19 13.04 10.39
CA GLU A 88 3.49 13.87 9.41
C GLU A 88 2.75 13.00 8.38
N TRP A 89 3.36 11.90 7.99
CA TRP A 89 2.72 10.94 7.09
C TRP A 89 1.47 10.34 7.72
N ALA A 90 1.56 9.96 8.99
CA ALA A 90 0.44 9.35 9.71
C ALA A 90 -0.79 10.26 9.76
N GLU A 91 -0.60 11.56 9.83
CA GLU A 91 -1.71 12.52 9.83
C GLU A 91 -2.56 12.42 8.56
N ARG A 92 -1.97 11.99 7.46
CA ARG A 92 -2.70 11.80 6.20
C ARG A 92 -3.14 10.35 6.01
N ALA A 93 -2.30 9.41 6.41
CA ALA A 93 -2.53 7.99 6.19
C ALA A 93 -3.65 7.44 7.06
N ILE A 94 -3.70 7.83 8.33
CA ILE A 94 -4.67 7.29 9.27
C ILE A 94 -6.11 7.58 8.85
N PRO A 95 -6.48 8.82 8.51
CA PRO A 95 -7.85 9.08 8.03
C PRO A 95 -8.19 8.28 6.78
N LEU A 96 -7.25 8.13 5.86
CA LEU A 96 -7.46 7.33 4.66
C LEU A 96 -7.73 5.87 5.01
N LEU A 97 -6.87 5.27 5.85
CA LEU A 97 -7.01 3.86 6.23
C LEU A 97 -8.34 3.59 6.94
N LEU A 98 -8.78 4.51 7.77
CA LEU A 98 -10.05 4.36 8.50
C LEU A 98 -11.29 4.47 7.61
N ARG A 99 -11.15 5.09 6.43
CA ARG A 99 -12.27 5.21 5.48
C ARG A 99 -12.37 4.03 4.53
N LEU A 100 -11.35 3.17 4.46
CA LEU A 100 -11.36 2.07 3.51
C LEU A 100 -12.48 1.08 3.85
N GLY A 101 -13.14 0.61 2.82
CA GLY A 101 -14.25 -0.34 2.96
C GLY A 101 -14.48 -1.11 1.66
N PRO A 102 -15.56 -1.90 1.59
CA PRO A 102 -15.81 -2.77 0.45
C PRO A 102 -15.81 -2.08 -0.91
N LYS A 103 -16.22 -0.82 -0.96
CA LYS A 103 -16.23 -0.05 -2.22
C LYS A 103 -14.85 0.21 -2.80
N HIS A 104 -13.80 0.06 -2.00
CA HIS A 104 -12.43 0.29 -2.42
C HIS A 104 -11.74 -0.98 -2.91
N ASN A 105 -12.43 -2.12 -2.90
CA ASN A 105 -11.84 -3.40 -3.28
C ASN A 105 -11.20 -3.34 -4.67
N GLY A 106 -9.92 -3.69 -4.75
CA GLY A 106 -9.16 -3.71 -6.01
C GLY A 106 -8.72 -2.34 -6.50
N ARG A 107 -8.99 -1.27 -5.76
CA ARG A 107 -8.64 0.09 -6.18
C ARG A 107 -7.25 0.47 -5.68
N PRO A 108 -6.30 0.75 -6.58
CA PRO A 108 -5.01 1.29 -6.16
C PRO A 108 -5.21 2.66 -5.51
N MET A 109 -4.69 2.81 -4.30
CA MET A 109 -4.83 4.05 -3.52
C MET A 109 -3.47 4.64 -3.22
N SER A 110 -3.42 5.93 -2.94
CA SER A 110 -2.19 6.63 -2.59
C SER A 110 -2.44 7.61 -1.44
N VAL A 111 -1.51 7.66 -0.50
CA VAL A 111 -1.58 8.61 0.61
C VAL A 111 -1.22 10.01 0.11
N GLY A 112 -2.04 10.99 0.45
CA GLY A 112 -1.78 12.39 0.11
C GLY A 112 -2.18 12.79 -1.30
N VAL A 113 -2.81 11.90 -2.06
CA VAL A 113 -3.30 12.20 -3.40
C VAL A 113 -4.82 12.05 -3.40
N GLY A 114 -5.51 13.14 -3.38
CA GLY A 114 -6.95 13.38 -3.43
C GLY A 114 -7.91 12.18 -3.60
N GLU A 115 -7.97 11.29 -2.67
CA GLU A 115 -9.02 10.29 -2.71
C GLU A 115 -10.30 10.72 -2.03
#